data_7ba8e50d199246a7e157a760889c7107
#
_entry.id   7ba8e50d199246a7e157a760889c7107
#
_cell.length_a   1.000
_cell.length_b   1.000
_cell.length_c   1.000
_cell.angle_alpha   90.00
_cell.angle_beta   90.00
_cell.angle_gamma   90.00
#
_symmetry.space_group_name_H-M   'P 1'
#
loop_
_entity.id
_entity.type
_entity.pdbx_description
1 polymer ?
#
loop_
_entity_poly.entity_id
_entity_poly.type
_entity_poly.pdbx_seq_one_letter_code
_entity_poly.pdbx_strand_id
1 'polypeptide(L)'
;SGMQFAVNCSEDSLDRNWQRLILTHLKEKAHIGVLTGSPITDIKITLIAGRAHQKHTEGGDFRQATYRAVRQGLKMAESVLLEPWYEFHLEIPTENVGRAMTDIQQMGGTFSQPETIGDMTRISGSAPVATMRDYQMDVTGYTHGKGRLNCILSGYEPCHNTEEVIAEIGYDSETDIENPADSVFCSHGAGFVVKWDKVYDHMHIDGIKLDQDDDEEENVYQRANDYINMVADDNELMQIFERTYGPVR
;
A
#
# COMPACT_ATOMS: atom_id res chain seq x y z
N SER A 1 2.77 -7.00 6.62
CA SER A 1 2.74 -6.43 5.28
C SER A 1 1.35 -6.60 4.67
N GLY A 2 0.99 -5.71 3.75
CA GLY A 2 -0.30 -5.73 3.08
C GLY A 2 -1.29 -4.70 3.62
N MET A 3 -2.56 -4.86 3.22
CA MET A 3 -3.64 -3.96 3.61
C MET A 3 -4.38 -4.52 4.82
N GLN A 4 -4.61 -3.67 5.82
CA GLN A 4 -5.43 -4.01 6.98
C GLN A 4 -6.62 -3.06 7.07
N PHE A 5 -7.79 -3.59 7.44
CA PHE A 5 -9.01 -2.81 7.61
C PHE A 5 -9.59 -3.02 8.99
N ALA A 6 -10.05 -1.94 9.63
CA ALA A 6 -10.61 -1.99 10.96
C ALA A 6 -11.85 -1.08 11.07
N VAL A 7 -12.66 -1.31 12.09
CA VAL A 7 -13.80 -0.46 12.45
C VAL A 7 -13.67 -0.05 13.91
N ASN A 8 -13.72 1.26 14.14
CA ASN A 8 -13.83 1.88 15.46
C ASN A 8 -14.94 2.94 15.43
N CYS A 9 -16.09 2.57 14.86
CA CYS A 9 -17.26 3.43 14.69
C CYS A 9 -18.43 2.86 15.48
N SER A 10 -19.08 3.70 16.29
CA SER A 10 -20.28 3.32 17.05
C SER A 10 -21.45 2.99 16.11
N GLU A 11 -22.24 1.97 16.44
CA GLU A 11 -23.48 1.64 15.73
C GLU A 11 -24.54 2.73 15.87
N ASP A 12 -24.49 3.52 16.92
CA ASP A 12 -25.38 4.68 17.10
C ASP A 12 -25.05 5.81 16.11
N SER A 13 -23.78 5.90 15.70
CA SER A 13 -23.29 6.89 14.75
C SER A 13 -23.54 6.45 13.30
N LEU A 14 -23.27 5.18 13.01
CA LEU A 14 -23.47 4.57 11.70
C LEU A 14 -23.93 3.12 11.88
N ASP A 15 -25.13 2.79 11.33
CA ASP A 15 -25.69 1.44 11.39
C ASP A 15 -24.68 0.37 10.88
N ARG A 16 -24.71 -0.79 11.52
CA ARG A 16 -23.80 -1.91 11.26
C ARG A 16 -23.77 -2.38 9.80
N ASN A 17 -24.91 -2.32 9.10
CA ASN A 17 -24.97 -2.71 7.69
C ASN A 17 -24.18 -1.74 6.82
N TRP A 18 -24.21 -0.45 7.11
CA TRP A 18 -23.41 0.55 6.43
C TRP A 18 -21.92 0.37 6.73
N GLN A 19 -21.56 0.06 7.97
CA GLN A 19 -20.16 -0.24 8.33
C GLN A 19 -19.63 -1.43 7.54
N ARG A 20 -20.41 -2.52 7.44
CA ARG A 20 -20.05 -3.71 6.64
C ARG A 20 -19.90 -3.37 5.15
N LEU A 21 -20.82 -2.56 4.62
CA LEU A 21 -20.77 -2.14 3.23
C LEU A 21 -19.51 -1.33 2.93
N ILE A 22 -19.10 -0.42 3.81
CA ILE A 22 -17.84 0.34 3.69
C ILE A 22 -16.64 -0.61 3.67
N LEU A 23 -16.59 -1.60 4.57
CA LEU A 23 -15.52 -2.60 4.57
C LEU A 23 -15.46 -3.40 3.27
N THR A 24 -16.62 -3.73 2.69
CA THR A 24 -16.71 -4.38 1.38
C THR A 24 -16.09 -3.48 0.31
N HIS A 25 -16.45 -2.19 0.28
CA HIS A 25 -15.89 -1.24 -0.68
C HIS A 25 -14.39 -1.01 -0.50
N LEU A 26 -13.86 -1.07 0.72
CA LEU A 26 -12.42 -1.01 0.96
C LEU A 26 -11.67 -2.23 0.38
N LYS A 27 -12.31 -3.41 0.38
CA LYS A 27 -11.70 -4.66 -0.08
C LYS A 27 -11.88 -4.92 -1.58
N GLU A 28 -12.94 -4.42 -2.20
CA GLU A 28 -13.28 -4.73 -3.61
C GLU A 28 -12.38 -4.06 -4.64
N LYS A 29 -11.63 -3.03 -4.24
CA LYS A 29 -10.78 -2.25 -5.14
C LYS A 29 -9.33 -2.26 -4.68
N ALA A 30 -8.41 -2.44 -5.64
CA ALA A 30 -7.01 -2.13 -5.40
C ALA A 30 -6.82 -0.61 -5.27
N HIS A 31 -6.46 -0.14 -4.08
CA HIS A 31 -6.15 1.27 -3.85
C HIS A 31 -4.74 1.57 -4.36
N ILE A 32 -4.59 2.66 -5.09
CA ILE A 32 -3.32 3.06 -5.68
C ILE A 32 -2.74 4.29 -4.99
N GLY A 33 -1.42 4.33 -4.91
CA GLY A 33 -0.67 5.43 -4.30
C GLY A 33 -0.70 6.71 -5.12
N VAL A 34 -0.31 7.81 -4.50
CA VAL A 34 -0.32 9.15 -5.11
C VAL A 34 0.99 9.53 -5.79
N LEU A 35 2.07 8.76 -5.56
CA LEU A 35 3.38 9.04 -6.15
C LEU A 35 3.52 8.49 -7.58
N THR A 36 3.07 7.26 -7.81
CA THR A 36 3.32 6.53 -9.07
C THR A 36 2.09 5.80 -9.59
N GLY A 37 0.95 5.86 -8.90
CA GLY A 37 -0.22 5.05 -9.26
C GLY A 37 -0.06 3.55 -8.98
N SER A 38 1.02 3.12 -8.34
CA SER A 38 1.23 1.73 -7.92
C SER A 38 0.29 1.35 -6.77
N PRO A 39 -0.11 0.07 -6.65
CA PRO A 39 -0.92 -0.40 -5.52
C PRO A 39 -0.25 -0.08 -4.18
N ILE A 40 -1.05 0.37 -3.19
CA ILE A 40 -0.56 0.63 -1.84
C ILE A 40 -0.44 -0.66 -1.04
N THR A 41 0.48 -0.70 -0.08
CA THR A 41 0.67 -1.79 0.87
C THR A 41 1.12 -1.25 2.22
N ASP A 42 1.19 -2.12 3.24
CA ASP A 42 1.65 -1.81 4.61
C ASP A 42 0.88 -0.63 5.24
N ILE A 43 -0.44 -0.60 5.02
CA ILE A 43 -1.33 0.43 5.56
C ILE A 43 -2.50 -0.22 6.29
N LYS A 44 -2.93 0.43 7.36
CA LYS A 44 -4.17 0.12 8.08
C LYS A 44 -5.17 1.25 7.86
N ILE A 45 -6.35 0.91 7.35
CA ILE A 45 -7.47 1.85 7.18
C ILE A 45 -8.53 1.53 8.22
N THR A 46 -8.84 2.49 9.09
CA THR A 46 -9.82 2.32 10.16
C THR A 46 -11.03 3.22 9.91
N LEU A 47 -12.22 2.64 9.85
CA LEU A 47 -13.46 3.40 9.85
C LEU A 47 -13.75 3.92 11.27
N ILE A 48 -13.62 5.21 11.47
CA ILE A 48 -13.79 5.85 12.79
C ILE A 48 -15.14 6.56 12.93
N ALA A 49 -15.69 7.07 11.84
CA ALA A 49 -16.97 7.75 11.85
C ALA A 49 -17.67 7.66 10.49
N GLY A 50 -18.98 7.75 10.49
CA GLY A 50 -19.79 7.82 9.28
C GLY A 50 -21.18 8.33 9.61
N ARG A 51 -21.88 8.86 8.62
CA ARG A 51 -23.25 9.31 8.76
C ARG A 51 -24.07 8.98 7.51
N ALA A 52 -25.23 8.39 7.70
CA ALA A 52 -26.21 8.14 6.65
C ALA A 52 -27.40 9.07 6.81
N HIS A 53 -27.98 9.54 5.71
CA HIS A 53 -29.25 10.21 5.71
C HIS A 53 -30.37 9.17 5.51
N GLN A 54 -31.35 9.11 6.42
CA GLN A 54 -32.38 8.05 6.48
C GLN A 54 -33.19 7.88 5.18
N LYS A 55 -33.36 8.94 4.38
CA LYS A 55 -34.23 8.94 3.20
C LYS A 55 -33.48 9.03 1.86
N HIS A 56 -32.23 9.42 1.87
CA HIS A 56 -31.51 9.82 0.64
C HIS A 56 -30.15 9.14 0.46
N THR A 57 -29.69 8.31 1.41
CA THR A 57 -28.43 7.60 1.28
C THR A 57 -28.64 6.23 0.63
N GLU A 58 -27.93 5.99 -0.45
CA GLU A 58 -27.90 4.71 -1.15
C GLU A 58 -26.52 4.05 -1.02
N GLY A 59 -26.42 2.75 -1.29
CA GLY A 59 -25.16 2.02 -1.20
C GLY A 59 -24.07 2.59 -2.10
N GLY A 60 -24.43 3.11 -3.27
CA GLY A 60 -23.51 3.77 -4.19
C GLY A 60 -22.85 5.02 -3.62
N ASP A 61 -23.53 5.75 -2.73
CA ASP A 61 -22.99 6.95 -2.07
C ASP A 61 -21.84 6.56 -1.15
N PHE A 62 -22.01 5.48 -0.38
CA PHE A 62 -20.95 4.96 0.48
C PHE A 62 -19.74 4.46 -0.31
N ARG A 63 -19.97 3.84 -1.48
CA ARG A 63 -18.86 3.42 -2.36
C ARG A 63 -18.02 4.63 -2.75
N GLN A 64 -18.65 5.66 -3.29
CA GLN A 64 -17.95 6.87 -3.72
C GLN A 64 -17.28 7.60 -2.56
N ALA A 65 -17.98 7.76 -1.43
CA ALA A 65 -17.43 8.39 -0.24
C ALA A 65 -16.19 7.62 0.28
N THR A 66 -16.24 6.29 0.32
CA THR A 66 -15.14 5.43 0.78
C THR A 66 -13.91 5.60 -0.10
N TYR A 67 -14.06 5.51 -1.44
CA TYR A 67 -12.92 5.63 -2.35
C TYR A 67 -12.27 7.01 -2.27
N ARG A 68 -13.08 8.07 -2.19
CA ARG A 68 -12.58 9.44 -2.10
C ARG A 68 -11.92 9.72 -0.75
N ALA A 69 -12.46 9.19 0.35
CA ALA A 69 -11.85 9.33 1.66
C ALA A 69 -10.48 8.65 1.73
N VAL A 70 -10.33 7.44 1.18
CA VAL A 70 -9.02 6.77 1.07
C VAL A 70 -8.07 7.60 0.24
N ARG A 71 -8.51 8.07 -0.92
CA ARG A 71 -7.67 8.86 -1.83
C ARG A 71 -7.23 10.19 -1.22
N GLN A 72 -8.16 10.87 -0.53
CA GLN A 72 -7.85 12.09 0.24
C GLN A 72 -6.81 11.80 1.33
N GLY A 73 -7.01 10.73 2.11
CA GLY A 73 -6.08 10.35 3.16
C GLY A 73 -4.66 10.07 2.60
N LEU A 74 -4.56 9.40 1.45
CA LEU A 74 -3.27 9.16 0.80
C LEU A 74 -2.59 10.44 0.29
N LYS A 75 -3.37 11.46 -0.12
CA LYS A 75 -2.82 12.78 -0.49
C LYS A 75 -2.35 13.59 0.72
N MET A 76 -2.95 13.37 1.87
CA MET A 76 -2.58 14.07 3.11
C MET A 76 -1.44 13.39 3.85
N ALA A 77 -1.26 12.08 3.63
CA ALA A 77 -0.21 11.31 4.28
C ALA A 77 1.13 11.46 3.54
N GLU A 78 2.21 11.25 4.29
CA GLU A 78 3.53 11.07 3.71
C GLU A 78 3.63 9.66 3.11
N SER A 79 3.82 9.60 1.80
CA SER A 79 3.93 8.33 1.06
C SER A 79 5.38 7.97 0.82
N VAL A 80 5.71 6.69 0.98
CA VAL A 80 7.02 6.12 0.68
C VAL A 80 6.89 5.14 -0.48
N LEU A 81 7.69 5.33 -1.53
CA LEU A 81 7.76 4.36 -2.62
C LEU A 81 8.59 3.16 -2.16
N LEU A 82 8.04 1.96 -2.34
CA LEU A 82 8.72 0.70 -2.05
C LEU A 82 9.16 0.03 -3.33
N GLU A 83 10.30 -0.64 -3.30
CA GLU A 83 10.79 -1.50 -4.37
C GLU A 83 11.12 -2.90 -3.85
N PRO A 84 11.02 -3.96 -4.70
CA PRO A 84 11.41 -5.29 -4.31
C PRO A 84 12.93 -5.42 -4.17
N TRP A 85 13.37 -6.20 -3.17
CA TRP A 85 14.77 -6.48 -2.88
C TRP A 85 15.06 -7.96 -2.92
N TYR A 86 16.26 -8.30 -3.39
CA TYR A 86 16.85 -9.63 -3.30
C TYR A 86 17.75 -9.73 -2.07
N GLU A 87 17.66 -10.85 -1.38
CA GLU A 87 18.80 -11.42 -0.67
C GLU A 87 19.61 -12.25 -1.66
N PHE A 88 20.93 -12.03 -1.74
CA PHE A 88 21.78 -12.70 -2.71
C PHE A 88 22.97 -13.41 -2.06
N HIS A 89 23.39 -14.48 -2.74
CA HIS A 89 24.65 -15.17 -2.48
C HIS A 89 25.43 -15.26 -3.79
N LEU A 90 26.60 -14.63 -3.81
CA LEU A 90 27.50 -14.57 -4.94
C LEU A 90 28.77 -15.37 -4.63
N GLU A 91 29.09 -16.37 -5.44
CA GLU A 91 30.34 -17.14 -5.38
C GLU A 91 31.17 -16.84 -6.62
N ILE A 92 32.39 -16.34 -6.42
CA ILE A 92 33.30 -15.91 -7.51
C ILE A 92 34.75 -16.23 -7.18
N PRO A 93 35.63 -16.33 -8.19
CA PRO A 93 37.07 -16.38 -7.97
C PRO A 93 37.55 -15.19 -7.14
N THR A 94 38.47 -15.44 -6.19
CA THR A 94 38.95 -14.41 -5.24
C THR A 94 39.54 -13.18 -5.94
N GLU A 95 40.13 -13.35 -7.11
CA GLU A 95 40.67 -12.26 -7.94
C GLU A 95 39.57 -11.27 -8.42
N ASN A 96 38.30 -11.69 -8.47
CA ASN A 96 37.21 -10.88 -8.97
C ASN A 96 36.42 -10.14 -7.84
N VAL A 97 36.80 -10.35 -6.57
CA VAL A 97 36.04 -9.82 -5.40
C VAL A 97 35.93 -8.29 -5.43
N GLY A 98 37.04 -7.60 -5.74
CA GLY A 98 37.07 -6.12 -5.79
C GLY A 98 36.06 -5.56 -6.79
N ARG A 99 35.96 -6.18 -7.98
CA ARG A 99 34.99 -5.81 -9.00
C ARG A 99 33.58 -6.04 -8.51
N ALA A 100 33.27 -7.24 -8.01
CA ALA A 100 31.95 -7.58 -7.53
C ALA A 100 31.45 -6.65 -6.41
N MET A 101 32.33 -6.31 -5.46
CA MET A 101 32.00 -5.36 -4.39
C MET A 101 31.63 -3.97 -4.95
N THR A 102 32.39 -3.50 -5.93
CA THR A 102 32.13 -2.22 -6.61
C THR A 102 30.81 -2.26 -7.37
N ASP A 103 30.56 -3.33 -8.13
CA ASP A 103 29.32 -3.51 -8.89
C ASP A 103 28.10 -3.53 -7.96
N ILE A 104 28.15 -4.28 -6.83
CA ILE A 104 27.07 -4.35 -5.85
C ILE A 104 26.79 -2.97 -5.24
N GLN A 105 27.82 -2.20 -4.90
CA GLN A 105 27.66 -0.85 -4.38
C GLN A 105 27.02 0.09 -5.42
N GLN A 106 27.44 0.00 -6.68
CA GLN A 106 26.85 0.80 -7.77
C GLN A 106 25.38 0.43 -8.04
N MET A 107 24.99 -0.82 -7.80
CA MET A 107 23.60 -1.28 -7.86
C MET A 107 22.75 -0.84 -6.66
N GLY A 108 23.32 -0.10 -5.70
CA GLY A 108 22.63 0.30 -4.46
C GLY A 108 22.51 -0.84 -3.44
N GLY A 109 23.24 -1.94 -3.64
CA GLY A 109 23.22 -3.08 -2.73
C GLY A 109 24.17 -2.92 -1.53
N THR A 110 23.96 -3.78 -0.55
CA THR A 110 24.81 -3.93 0.64
C THR A 110 25.30 -5.37 0.73
N PHE A 111 26.44 -5.58 1.37
CA PHE A 111 26.99 -6.92 1.55
C PHE A 111 27.72 -7.06 2.90
N SER A 112 27.75 -8.27 3.40
CA SER A 112 28.55 -8.67 4.56
C SER A 112 30.02 -8.87 4.18
N GLN A 113 30.88 -9.07 5.19
CA GLN A 113 32.28 -9.34 4.95
C GLN A 113 32.43 -10.59 4.04
N PRO A 114 33.19 -10.49 2.92
CA PRO A 114 33.44 -11.64 2.04
C PRO A 114 34.16 -12.79 2.75
N GLU A 115 33.72 -14.01 2.48
CA GLU A 115 34.32 -15.25 3.03
C GLU A 115 35.09 -15.99 1.94
N THR A 116 36.41 -16.13 2.12
CA THR A 116 37.27 -16.83 1.14
C THR A 116 37.48 -18.29 1.55
N ILE A 117 37.19 -19.21 0.63
CA ILE A 117 37.39 -20.65 0.77
C ILE A 117 38.19 -21.14 -0.43
N GLY A 118 39.48 -21.37 -0.23
CA GLY A 118 40.40 -21.75 -1.31
C GLY A 118 40.63 -20.61 -2.31
N ASP A 119 40.31 -20.84 -3.57
CA ASP A 119 40.41 -19.90 -4.68
C ASP A 119 39.08 -19.15 -4.99
N MET A 120 38.04 -19.48 -4.23
CA MET A 120 36.71 -18.88 -4.36
C MET A 120 36.36 -18.02 -3.14
N THR A 121 35.58 -16.98 -3.39
CA THR A 121 35.02 -16.10 -2.34
C THR A 121 33.51 -16.02 -2.45
N ARG A 122 32.86 -16.15 -1.32
CA ARG A 122 31.41 -15.92 -1.17
C ARG A 122 31.15 -14.52 -0.64
N ILE A 123 30.22 -13.83 -1.28
CA ILE A 123 29.69 -12.53 -0.88
C ILE A 123 28.19 -12.69 -0.70
N SER A 124 27.67 -12.37 0.49
CA SER A 124 26.24 -12.38 0.78
C SER A 124 25.75 -10.96 1.10
N GLY A 125 24.53 -10.64 0.70
CA GLY A 125 24.00 -9.31 0.95
C GLY A 125 22.59 -9.13 0.39
N SER A 126 22.21 -7.88 0.24
CA SER A 126 20.91 -7.50 -0.33
C SER A 126 21.09 -6.40 -1.38
N ALA A 127 20.21 -6.40 -2.38
CA ALA A 127 20.21 -5.38 -3.43
C ALA A 127 18.82 -5.24 -4.07
N PRO A 128 18.52 -4.05 -4.66
CA PRO A 128 17.29 -3.85 -5.41
C PRO A 128 17.16 -4.83 -6.58
N VAL A 129 15.97 -5.39 -6.76
CA VAL A 129 15.69 -6.27 -7.91
C VAL A 129 15.93 -5.55 -9.25
N ALA A 130 15.56 -4.27 -9.31
CA ALA A 130 15.67 -3.46 -10.53
C ALA A 130 17.09 -3.43 -11.10
N THR A 131 18.10 -3.39 -10.24
CA THR A 131 19.52 -3.29 -10.66
C THR A 131 20.23 -4.64 -10.70
N MET A 132 19.80 -5.62 -9.89
CA MET A 132 20.54 -6.89 -9.75
C MET A 132 20.00 -8.04 -10.63
N ARG A 133 18.76 -7.97 -11.13
CA ARG A 133 18.12 -9.12 -11.79
C ARG A 133 18.90 -9.72 -12.96
N ASP A 134 19.67 -8.91 -13.68
CA ASP A 134 20.42 -9.33 -14.86
C ASP A 134 21.94 -9.50 -14.57
N TYR A 135 22.38 -9.25 -13.34
CA TYR A 135 23.79 -9.24 -12.95
C TYR A 135 24.50 -10.60 -13.10
N GLN A 136 23.75 -11.72 -13.11
CA GLN A 136 24.34 -13.04 -13.41
C GLN A 136 25.05 -13.07 -14.77
N MET A 137 24.60 -12.30 -15.75
CA MET A 137 25.25 -12.24 -17.06
C MET A 137 26.63 -11.60 -16.96
N ASP A 138 26.74 -10.50 -16.20
CA ASP A 138 28.00 -9.81 -15.95
C ASP A 138 28.98 -10.70 -15.17
N VAL A 139 28.45 -11.36 -14.10
CA VAL A 139 29.21 -12.33 -13.30
C VAL A 139 29.78 -13.44 -14.20
N THR A 140 28.97 -14.01 -15.08
CA THR A 140 29.39 -15.04 -16.01
C THR A 140 30.51 -14.52 -16.95
N GLY A 141 30.37 -13.29 -17.44
CA GLY A 141 31.32 -12.65 -18.33
C GLY A 141 32.70 -12.46 -17.70
N TYR A 142 32.77 -11.75 -16.57
CA TYR A 142 34.08 -11.41 -15.98
C TYR A 142 34.74 -12.56 -15.21
N THR A 143 33.97 -13.57 -14.81
CA THR A 143 34.51 -14.79 -14.15
C THR A 143 34.78 -15.92 -15.15
N HIS A 144 34.56 -15.71 -16.45
CA HIS A 144 34.67 -16.75 -17.48
C HIS A 144 33.81 -18.00 -17.15
N GLY A 145 32.61 -17.78 -16.63
CA GLY A 145 31.65 -18.84 -16.30
C GLY A 145 31.89 -19.54 -14.95
N LYS A 146 32.86 -19.10 -14.15
CA LYS A 146 33.14 -19.70 -12.82
C LYS A 146 32.27 -19.13 -11.71
N GLY A 147 31.70 -17.93 -11.89
CA GLY A 147 30.88 -17.25 -10.91
C GLY A 147 29.43 -17.73 -10.91
N ARG A 148 28.82 -17.74 -9.74
CA ARG A 148 27.40 -18.10 -9.53
C ARG A 148 26.73 -17.08 -8.63
N LEU A 149 25.55 -16.61 -9.05
CA LEU A 149 24.70 -15.71 -8.28
C LEU A 149 23.36 -16.42 -7.99
N ASN A 150 22.98 -16.49 -6.72
CA ASN A 150 21.66 -16.92 -6.28
C ASN A 150 20.97 -15.73 -5.66
N CYS A 151 19.73 -15.45 -6.10
CA CYS A 151 18.89 -14.38 -5.58
C CYS A 151 17.55 -14.97 -5.09
N ILE A 152 17.12 -14.53 -3.92
CA ILE A 152 15.82 -14.86 -3.33
C ILE A 152 15.12 -13.54 -3.02
N LEU A 153 13.85 -13.40 -3.39
CA LEU A 153 13.07 -12.21 -3.06
C LEU A 153 12.92 -12.12 -1.53
N SER A 154 13.49 -11.09 -0.92
CA SER A 154 13.43 -10.87 0.53
C SER A 154 12.22 -10.08 0.98
N GLY A 155 11.66 -9.22 0.11
CA GLY A 155 10.54 -8.37 0.42
C GLY A 155 10.61 -7.03 -0.31
N TYR A 156 10.06 -6.01 0.33
CA TYR A 156 10.02 -4.64 -0.18
C TYR A 156 10.70 -3.71 0.83
N GLU A 157 11.53 -2.82 0.32
CA GLU A 157 12.23 -1.78 1.07
C GLU A 157 11.98 -0.41 0.43
N PRO A 158 12.27 0.70 1.11
CA PRO A 158 12.19 2.02 0.50
C PRO A 158 13.04 2.10 -0.78
N CYS A 159 12.44 2.66 -1.83
CA CYS A 159 13.08 2.76 -3.14
C CYS A 159 14.32 3.65 -3.07
N HIS A 160 15.47 3.15 -3.53
CA HIS A 160 16.77 3.82 -3.43
C HIS A 160 16.88 5.07 -4.31
N ASN A 161 16.11 5.15 -5.40
CA ASN A 161 16.10 6.26 -6.36
C ASN A 161 14.67 6.81 -6.60
N THR A 162 13.93 7.01 -5.53
CA THR A 162 12.50 7.40 -5.55
C THR A 162 12.20 8.56 -6.50
N GLU A 163 13.01 9.63 -6.49
CA GLU A 163 12.78 10.84 -7.30
C GLU A 163 12.87 10.55 -8.79
N GLU A 164 13.85 9.73 -9.20
CA GLU A 164 14.04 9.32 -10.59
C GLU A 164 12.86 8.49 -11.08
N VAL A 165 12.43 7.51 -10.28
CA VAL A 165 11.29 6.64 -10.61
C VAL A 165 9.99 7.43 -10.72
N ILE A 166 9.72 8.36 -9.82
CA ILE A 166 8.55 9.24 -9.89
C ILE A 166 8.58 10.08 -11.16
N ALA A 167 9.74 10.66 -11.49
CA ALA A 167 9.89 11.49 -12.67
C ALA A 167 9.73 10.68 -13.99
N GLU A 168 10.25 9.43 -14.03
CA GLU A 168 10.13 8.54 -15.18
C GLU A 168 8.68 8.08 -15.40
N ILE A 169 7.97 7.70 -14.34
CA ILE A 169 6.57 7.27 -14.42
C ILE A 169 5.66 8.45 -14.77
N GLY A 170 5.93 9.65 -14.25
CA GLY A 170 5.18 10.87 -14.55
C GLY A 170 3.71 10.80 -14.17
N TYR A 171 3.34 9.99 -13.15
CA TYR A 171 1.96 9.88 -12.70
C TYR A 171 1.50 11.15 -12.00
N ASP A 172 0.35 11.69 -12.42
CA ASP A 172 -0.28 12.84 -11.79
C ASP A 172 -1.60 12.44 -11.12
N SER A 173 -1.60 12.42 -9.80
CA SER A 173 -2.76 12.08 -9.00
C SER A 173 -3.90 13.11 -9.03
N GLU A 174 -3.65 14.33 -9.53
CA GLU A 174 -4.68 15.37 -9.68
C GLU A 174 -5.51 15.16 -10.95
N THR A 175 -4.90 14.60 -11.98
CA THR A 175 -5.56 14.36 -13.28
C THR A 175 -6.15 12.96 -13.43
N ASP A 176 -5.96 12.08 -12.44
CA ASP A 176 -6.50 10.72 -12.45
C ASP A 176 -8.01 10.70 -12.21
N ILE A 177 -8.79 10.68 -13.28
CA ILE A 177 -10.25 10.68 -13.25
C ILE A 177 -10.87 9.38 -12.73
N GLU A 178 -10.14 8.27 -12.76
CA GLU A 178 -10.61 6.97 -12.26
C GLU A 178 -10.45 6.85 -10.74
N ASN A 179 -9.51 7.62 -10.16
CA ASN A 179 -9.23 7.64 -8.73
C ASN A 179 -9.27 9.08 -8.18
N PRO A 180 -10.41 9.78 -8.29
CA PRO A 180 -10.50 11.17 -7.84
C PRO A 180 -10.43 11.27 -6.32
N ALA A 181 -9.72 12.27 -5.83
CA ALA A 181 -9.68 12.62 -4.42
C ALA A 181 -10.74 13.65 -4.03
N ASP A 182 -11.15 14.49 -4.98
CA ASP A 182 -12.18 15.50 -4.79
C ASP A 182 -13.52 14.84 -4.47
N SER A 183 -14.24 15.38 -3.49
CA SER A 183 -15.54 14.86 -3.06
C SER A 183 -16.70 15.61 -3.70
N VAL A 184 -17.86 14.94 -3.81
CA VAL A 184 -19.10 15.54 -4.27
C VAL A 184 -20.02 15.74 -3.09
N PHE A 185 -20.43 16.97 -2.87
CA PHE A 185 -21.42 17.35 -1.86
C PHE A 185 -22.72 17.77 -2.53
N CYS A 186 -23.82 17.68 -1.81
CA CYS A 186 -25.14 18.11 -2.28
C CYS A 186 -25.70 19.19 -1.37
N SER A 187 -26.13 20.29 -1.97
CA SER A 187 -26.86 21.35 -1.26
C SER A 187 -28.08 21.76 -2.09
N HIS A 188 -29.25 21.80 -1.44
CA HIS A 188 -30.52 22.14 -2.09
C HIS A 188 -30.83 21.32 -3.37
N GLY A 189 -30.43 20.05 -3.39
CA GLY A 189 -30.65 19.16 -4.53
C GLY A 189 -29.65 19.29 -5.68
N ALA A 190 -28.64 20.15 -5.57
CA ALA A 190 -27.57 20.31 -6.55
C ALA A 190 -26.24 19.77 -6.03
N GLY A 191 -25.60 18.91 -6.83
CA GLY A 191 -24.26 18.39 -6.52
C GLY A 191 -23.20 19.43 -6.89
N PHE A 192 -22.17 19.54 -6.06
CA PHE A 192 -20.98 20.36 -6.35
C PHE A 192 -19.72 19.65 -5.89
N VAL A 193 -18.60 19.91 -6.59
CA VAL A 193 -17.32 19.30 -6.28
C VAL A 193 -16.56 20.15 -5.26
N VAL A 194 -16.03 19.48 -4.25
CA VAL A 194 -15.16 20.06 -3.23
C VAL A 194 -13.78 19.43 -3.36
N LYS A 195 -12.76 20.25 -3.47
CA LYS A 195 -11.36 19.84 -3.54
C LYS A 195 -10.97 19.04 -2.29
N TRP A 196 -10.14 18.03 -2.46
CA TRP A 196 -9.73 17.10 -1.40
C TRP A 196 -9.16 17.81 -0.16
N ASP A 197 -8.44 18.92 -0.33
CA ASP A 197 -7.86 19.74 0.75
C ASP A 197 -8.89 20.63 1.47
N LYS A 198 -10.11 20.72 0.95
CA LYS A 198 -11.22 21.53 1.50
C LYS A 198 -12.38 20.69 2.03
N VAL A 199 -12.29 19.39 1.98
CA VAL A 199 -13.38 18.49 2.43
C VAL A 199 -13.73 18.70 3.90
N TYR A 200 -12.74 18.96 4.75
CA TYR A 200 -12.97 19.19 6.19
C TYR A 200 -13.86 20.39 6.47
N ASP A 201 -13.85 21.42 5.63
CA ASP A 201 -14.69 22.62 5.78
C ASP A 201 -16.16 22.36 5.42
N HIS A 202 -16.45 21.25 4.74
CA HIS A 202 -17.78 20.91 4.20
C HIS A 202 -18.39 19.64 4.79
N MET A 203 -17.60 18.78 5.42
CA MET A 203 -18.11 17.52 5.96
C MET A 203 -19.03 17.75 7.18
N HIS A 204 -20.01 16.86 7.34
CA HIS A 204 -21.02 16.94 8.39
C HIS A 204 -20.65 16.18 9.67
N ILE A 205 -19.42 15.70 9.76
CA ILE A 205 -18.88 14.98 10.91
C ILE A 205 -17.63 15.74 11.34
N ASP A 206 -17.58 16.12 12.61
CA ASP A 206 -16.37 16.71 13.18
C ASP A 206 -15.24 15.70 13.07
N GLY A 207 -14.10 16.15 12.52
CA GLY A 207 -12.91 15.31 12.39
C GLY A 207 -12.46 14.84 13.78
N ILE A 208 -12.35 13.53 13.95
CA ILE A 208 -11.74 12.98 15.16
C ILE A 208 -10.26 13.25 15.05
N LYS A 209 -9.74 14.15 15.89
CA LYS A 209 -8.29 14.26 16.10
C LYS A 209 -7.91 13.06 16.93
N LEU A 210 -7.17 12.13 16.32
CA LEU A 210 -6.46 11.10 17.06
C LEU A 210 -5.32 11.85 17.79
N ASP A 211 -5.46 12.05 19.10
CA ASP A 211 -4.37 12.52 19.93
C ASP A 211 -3.25 11.46 19.83
N GLN A 212 -2.05 11.92 19.51
CA GLN A 212 -0.89 11.06 19.21
C GLN A 212 -0.31 10.37 20.47
N ASP A 213 -0.91 10.54 21.63
CA ASP A 213 -0.30 10.20 22.94
C ASP A 213 -1.08 9.16 23.78
N ASP A 214 -2.04 8.42 23.21
CA ASP A 214 -2.74 7.43 24.02
C ASP A 214 -2.26 6.01 23.74
N ASP A 215 -1.72 5.36 24.79
CA ASP A 215 -1.42 3.93 24.93
C ASP A 215 -2.65 3.00 24.74
N GLU A 216 -3.71 3.47 24.09
CA GLU A 216 -4.91 2.71 23.71
C GLU A 216 -4.74 1.88 22.43
N GLU A 217 -3.58 1.93 21.75
CA GLU A 217 -3.35 1.15 20.52
C GLU A 217 -3.61 -0.35 20.71
N GLU A 218 -3.21 -0.92 21.84
CA GLU A 218 -3.39 -2.36 22.12
C GLU A 218 -4.87 -2.76 22.23
N ASN A 219 -5.71 -1.87 22.77
CA ASN A 219 -7.14 -2.11 22.96
C ASN A 219 -7.95 -1.94 21.65
N VAL A 220 -7.51 -1.04 20.76
CA VAL A 220 -8.08 -0.85 19.41
C VAL A 220 -7.73 -2.04 18.50
N TYR A 221 -6.51 -2.58 18.60
CA TYR A 221 -6.07 -3.77 17.86
C TYR A 221 -6.86 -5.01 18.26
N GLN A 222 -7.12 -5.21 19.55
CA GLN A 222 -7.85 -6.37 20.05
C GLN A 222 -9.31 -6.34 19.61
N ARG A 223 -10.01 -5.19 19.77
CA ARG A 223 -11.38 -4.99 19.29
C ARG A 223 -11.52 -5.11 17.77
N ALA A 224 -10.53 -4.60 17.03
CA ALA A 224 -10.51 -4.72 15.57
C ALA A 224 -10.33 -6.17 15.11
N ASN A 225 -9.46 -6.94 15.76
CA ASN A 225 -9.28 -8.37 15.47
C ASN A 225 -10.52 -9.20 15.82
N ASP A 226 -11.17 -8.92 16.94
CA ASP A 226 -12.40 -9.59 17.33
C ASP A 226 -13.53 -9.29 16.32
N TYR A 227 -13.59 -8.06 15.81
CA TYR A 227 -14.57 -7.65 14.80
C TYR A 227 -14.26 -8.26 13.42
N ILE A 228 -13.00 -8.31 13.01
CA ILE A 228 -12.56 -8.94 11.76
C ILE A 228 -12.88 -10.44 11.80
N ASN A 229 -12.60 -11.12 12.89
CA ASN A 229 -12.92 -12.55 13.07
C ASN A 229 -14.43 -12.81 13.09
N MET A 230 -15.24 -11.85 13.55
CA MET A 230 -16.71 -11.94 13.59
C MET A 230 -17.34 -11.60 12.22
N VAL A 231 -16.65 -10.83 11.36
CA VAL A 231 -17.11 -10.41 10.01
C VAL A 231 -16.50 -11.29 8.91
N ALA A 232 -15.56 -12.16 9.24
CA ALA A 232 -14.77 -12.94 8.29
C ALA A 232 -15.49 -14.15 7.66
N ASP A 233 -16.81 -14.22 7.71
CA ASP A 233 -17.55 -15.13 6.85
C ASP A 233 -17.73 -14.48 5.46
N ASP A 234 -16.82 -14.79 4.55
CA ASP A 234 -16.82 -14.29 3.16
C ASP A 234 -18.15 -14.59 2.43
N ASN A 235 -18.86 -15.64 2.84
CA ASN A 235 -20.17 -15.98 2.28
C ASN A 235 -21.28 -15.00 2.70
N GLU A 236 -21.25 -14.49 3.91
CA GLU A 236 -22.23 -13.51 4.40
C GLU A 236 -22.03 -12.14 3.72
N LEU A 237 -20.79 -11.74 3.52
CA LEU A 237 -20.43 -10.53 2.77
C LEU A 237 -20.84 -10.61 1.30
N MET A 238 -20.64 -11.75 0.63
CA MET A 238 -21.08 -11.98 -0.75
C MET A 238 -22.62 -11.96 -0.87
N GLN A 239 -23.35 -12.52 0.07
CA GLN A 239 -24.80 -12.47 0.07
C GLN A 239 -25.35 -11.05 0.25
N ILE A 240 -24.71 -10.22 1.07
CA ILE A 240 -25.08 -8.80 1.21
C ILE A 240 -24.78 -8.05 -0.10
N PHE A 241 -23.66 -8.34 -0.74
CA PHE A 241 -23.28 -7.75 -2.01
C PHE A 241 -24.30 -8.11 -3.12
N GLU A 242 -24.64 -9.38 -3.26
CA GLU A 242 -25.61 -9.85 -4.27
C GLU A 242 -27.01 -9.28 -4.05
N ARG A 243 -27.46 -9.13 -2.78
CA ARG A 243 -28.74 -8.49 -2.46
C ARG A 243 -28.77 -7.01 -2.82
N THR A 244 -27.63 -6.33 -2.73
CA THR A 244 -27.57 -4.86 -2.91
C THR A 244 -27.34 -4.48 -4.36
N TYR A 245 -26.59 -5.30 -5.12
CA TYR A 245 -26.11 -4.96 -6.47
C TYR A 245 -26.48 -6.00 -7.55
N GLY A 246 -27.14 -7.10 -7.17
CA GLY A 246 -27.44 -8.22 -8.07
C GLY A 246 -26.26 -9.17 -8.25
N PRO A 247 -26.49 -10.34 -8.88
CA PRO A 247 -25.49 -11.39 -9.02
C PRO A 247 -24.29 -10.90 -9.87
N VAL A 248 -23.08 -11.17 -9.38
CA VAL A 248 -21.84 -10.93 -10.11
C VAL A 248 -21.82 -11.88 -11.31
N ARG A 249 -21.80 -11.33 -12.52
CA ARG A 249 -21.67 -12.08 -13.77
C ARG A 249 -20.21 -12.18 -14.20
#